data_e98cfb423d138ab538faff7d2778f324
#
_entry.id   e98cfb423d138ab538faff7d2778f324
#
_cell.length_a   1.000
_cell.length_b   1.000
_cell.length_c   1.000
_cell.angle_alpha   90.00
_cell.angle_beta   90.00
_cell.angle_gamma   90.00
#
_symmetry.space_group_name_H-M   'P 1'
#
loop_
_entity.id
_entity.type
_entity.pdbx_description
1 polymer ?
#
loop_
_entity_poly.entity_id
_entity_poly.type
_entity_poly.pdbx_seq_one_letter_code
_entity_poly.pdbx_strand_id
1 'polypeptide(L)'
;MKIYSLLVVKDEADVVGLSVADACRWSDKVIVIDNGSTDGTWELLQAMADDNPRIVPFMRYEGPFHIGLRSKAFAAFRREMHLGDWWCVRLDADEFYPGDVPALLRSIPWYCRTVKKISTDYVITHEDLAENILSGDFAADRPRLHYCLPDKRRERRFMRHSPFLVWLARWRYPHPWGFVARQSIPVDHYQYRSVEQMQRRYANRQQAKAEGCGSFSHESGASWQEYLRHRSDCTAVNTMHDNGLPPSVEI
;
A
#
# COMPACT_ATOMS: atom_id res chain seq x y z
N MET A 1 22.76 1.47 -0.10
CA MET A 1 21.49 1.84 -0.74
C MET A 1 20.44 1.82 0.35
N LYS A 2 19.86 2.98 0.64
CA LYS A 2 18.74 3.13 1.58
C LYS A 2 17.42 3.09 0.83
N ILE A 3 16.36 2.68 1.53
CA ILE A 3 14.99 2.72 1.02
C ILE A 3 14.12 3.40 2.07
N TYR A 4 13.51 4.53 1.73
CA TYR A 4 12.55 5.22 2.59
C TYR A 4 11.15 5.10 2.00
N SER A 5 10.19 4.68 2.84
CA SER A 5 8.79 4.46 2.44
C SER A 5 7.89 5.55 3.01
N LEU A 6 6.96 6.03 2.19
CA LEU A 6 6.01 7.08 2.56
C LEU A 6 4.60 6.51 2.63
N LEU A 7 4.11 6.32 3.86
CA LEU A 7 2.77 5.82 4.17
C LEU A 7 1.86 6.99 4.53
N VAL A 8 0.71 7.08 3.89
CA VAL A 8 -0.43 7.90 4.37
C VAL A 8 -1.55 6.93 4.70
N VAL A 9 -2.03 6.96 5.93
CA VAL A 9 -2.99 6.00 6.47
C VAL A 9 -4.19 6.70 7.10
N LYS A 10 -5.35 6.06 7.06
CA LYS A 10 -6.56 6.47 7.80
C LYS A 10 -7.43 5.24 8.08
N ASP A 11 -7.73 5.02 9.37
CA ASP A 11 -8.64 3.97 9.86
C ASP A 11 -8.32 2.55 9.32
N GLU A 12 -7.06 2.12 9.51
CA GLU A 12 -6.50 0.83 9.04
C GLU A 12 -5.86 0.04 10.19
N ALA A 13 -6.37 0.17 11.43
CA ALA A 13 -5.79 -0.48 12.62
C ALA A 13 -5.75 -2.02 12.48
N ASP A 14 -6.67 -2.61 11.72
CA ASP A 14 -6.78 -4.04 11.49
C ASP A 14 -5.63 -4.63 10.64
N VAL A 15 -4.92 -3.79 9.88
CA VAL A 15 -3.91 -4.27 8.91
C VAL A 15 -2.58 -3.55 9.00
N VAL A 16 -2.57 -2.29 9.44
CA VAL A 16 -1.38 -1.43 9.35
C VAL A 16 -0.19 -1.98 10.10
N GLY A 17 -0.41 -2.63 11.24
CA GLY A 17 0.66 -3.26 12.02
C GLY A 17 1.41 -4.32 11.21
N LEU A 18 0.67 -5.18 10.51
CA LEU A 18 1.24 -6.24 9.69
C LEU A 18 1.96 -5.68 8.45
N SER A 19 1.36 -4.71 7.76
CA SER A 19 1.95 -4.14 6.54
C SER A 19 3.19 -3.30 6.83
N VAL A 20 3.21 -2.56 7.94
CA VAL A 20 4.39 -1.80 8.37
C VAL A 20 5.51 -2.73 8.82
N ALA A 21 5.20 -3.83 9.54
CA ALA A 21 6.18 -4.86 9.88
C ALA A 21 6.76 -5.50 8.61
N ASP A 22 5.94 -5.81 7.60
CA ASP A 22 6.40 -6.27 6.29
C ASP A 22 7.33 -5.25 5.62
N ALA A 23 6.94 -3.99 5.58
CA ALA A 23 7.74 -2.91 5.00
C ALA A 23 9.09 -2.71 5.72
N CYS A 24 9.15 -2.89 7.03
CA CYS A 24 10.38 -2.80 7.81
C CYS A 24 11.41 -3.91 7.49
N ARG A 25 11.02 -4.98 6.80
CA ARG A 25 11.98 -6.01 6.33
C ARG A 25 12.93 -5.45 5.25
N TRP A 26 12.47 -4.49 4.47
CA TRP A 26 13.18 -3.97 3.31
C TRP A 26 13.36 -2.45 3.29
N SER A 27 12.64 -1.70 4.11
CA SER A 27 12.72 -0.25 4.22
C SER A 27 13.58 0.16 5.42
N ASP A 28 14.49 1.12 5.23
CA ASP A 28 15.30 1.68 6.32
C ASP A 28 14.49 2.64 7.18
N LYS A 29 13.46 3.30 6.59
CA LYS A 29 12.46 4.10 7.31
C LYS A 29 11.10 3.95 6.66
N VAL A 30 10.07 3.73 7.47
CA VAL A 30 8.66 3.85 7.11
C VAL A 30 8.13 5.13 7.75
N ILE A 31 8.00 6.18 6.95
CA ILE A 31 7.59 7.51 7.39
C ILE A 31 6.08 7.60 7.27
N VAL A 32 5.40 7.74 8.40
CA VAL A 32 3.95 7.65 8.51
C VAL A 32 3.32 9.02 8.66
N ILE A 33 2.30 9.28 7.87
CA ILE A 33 1.36 10.38 8.03
C ILE A 33 -0.01 9.76 8.30
N ASP A 34 -0.54 9.97 9.49
CA ASP A 34 -1.91 9.62 9.83
C ASP A 34 -2.86 10.73 9.37
N ASN A 35 -3.91 10.38 8.64
CA ASN A 35 -4.90 11.35 8.14
C ASN A 35 -6.15 11.38 9.03
N GLY A 36 -5.94 11.55 10.33
CA GLY A 36 -7.02 11.69 11.30
C GLY A 36 -7.77 10.38 11.54
N SER A 37 -7.04 9.29 11.82
CA SER A 37 -7.63 8.02 12.21
C SER A 37 -8.32 8.11 13.57
N THR A 38 -9.40 7.35 13.74
CA THR A 38 -10.22 7.28 14.95
C THR A 38 -10.34 5.87 15.52
N ASP A 39 -9.71 4.88 14.87
CA ASP A 39 -9.83 3.46 15.19
C ASP A 39 -8.62 2.88 15.96
N GLY A 40 -7.70 3.74 16.43
CA GLY A 40 -6.48 3.32 17.12
C GLY A 40 -5.26 3.13 16.19
N THR A 41 -5.38 3.39 14.89
CA THR A 41 -4.28 3.29 13.92
C THR A 41 -3.05 4.10 14.34
N TRP A 42 -3.25 5.35 14.77
CA TRP A 42 -2.13 6.23 15.14
C TRP A 42 -1.42 5.76 16.40
N GLU A 43 -2.17 5.40 17.42
CA GLU A 43 -1.67 4.91 18.70
C GLU A 43 -0.89 3.59 18.53
N LEU A 44 -1.39 2.69 17.69
CA LEU A 44 -0.69 1.46 17.33
C LEU A 44 0.66 1.76 16.66
N LEU A 45 0.71 2.67 15.71
CA LEU A 45 1.94 3.03 15.00
C LEU A 45 2.95 3.73 15.90
N GLN A 46 2.49 4.52 16.88
CA GLN A 46 3.36 5.11 17.90
C GLN A 46 3.98 4.03 18.80
N ALA A 47 3.16 3.11 19.31
CA ALA A 47 3.65 1.99 20.13
C ALA A 47 4.67 1.12 19.36
N MET A 48 4.41 0.83 18.08
CA MET A 48 5.36 0.09 17.24
C MET A 48 6.67 0.85 17.01
N ALA A 49 6.63 2.18 16.99
CA ALA A 49 7.83 3.01 16.81
C ALA A 49 8.73 3.02 18.05
N ASP A 50 8.18 2.84 19.24
CA ASP A 50 8.96 2.72 20.49
C ASP A 50 9.88 1.47 20.43
N ASP A 51 9.41 0.39 19.79
CA ASP A 51 10.17 -0.86 19.66
C ASP A 51 11.02 -0.93 18.38
N ASN A 52 10.66 -0.16 17.34
CA ASN A 52 11.33 -0.22 16.05
C ASN A 52 11.62 1.17 15.46
N PRO A 53 12.88 1.65 15.55
CA PRO A 53 13.26 2.98 15.08
C PRO A 53 13.15 3.21 13.56
N ARG A 54 12.87 2.16 12.79
CA ARG A 54 12.54 2.29 11.36
C ARG A 54 11.15 2.87 11.13
N ILE A 55 10.25 2.76 12.10
CA ILE A 55 8.90 3.32 12.03
C ILE A 55 8.98 4.75 12.53
N VAL A 56 8.56 5.70 11.71
CA VAL A 56 8.63 7.13 12.01
C VAL A 56 7.22 7.74 11.93
N PRO A 57 6.49 7.83 13.04
CA PRO A 57 5.22 8.57 13.10
C PRO A 57 5.52 10.07 12.91
N PHE A 58 5.51 10.52 11.66
CA PHE A 58 5.99 11.85 11.29
C PHE A 58 4.97 12.95 11.59
N MET A 59 3.69 12.69 11.28
CA MET A 59 2.66 13.71 11.39
C MET A 59 1.26 13.10 11.48
N ARG A 60 0.43 13.66 12.36
CA ARG A 60 -1.03 13.49 12.30
C ARG A 60 -1.64 14.70 11.60
N TYR A 61 -2.53 14.46 10.63
CA TYR A 61 -3.15 15.50 9.81
C TYR A 61 -4.68 15.30 9.79
N GLU A 62 -5.41 16.19 10.42
CA GLU A 62 -6.87 16.09 10.60
C GLU A 62 -7.68 16.73 9.46
N GLY A 63 -7.02 17.30 8.47
CA GLY A 63 -7.70 17.90 7.31
C GLY A 63 -8.09 16.87 6.24
N PRO A 64 -8.81 17.31 5.19
CA PRO A 64 -9.19 16.47 4.07
C PRO A 64 -7.96 15.83 3.41
N PHE A 65 -8.10 14.57 3.00
CA PHE A 65 -7.03 13.90 2.26
C PHE A 65 -6.67 14.67 0.99
N HIS A 66 -5.38 14.87 0.76
CA HIS A 66 -4.85 15.38 -0.49
C HIS A 66 -3.54 14.69 -0.88
N ILE A 67 -3.30 14.56 -2.18
CA ILE A 67 -2.15 13.83 -2.74
C ILE A 67 -0.79 14.39 -2.31
N GLY A 68 -0.75 15.65 -1.93
CA GLY A 68 0.45 16.36 -1.51
C GLY A 68 0.94 16.02 -0.08
N LEU A 69 0.19 15.25 0.71
CA LEU A 69 0.63 14.88 2.06
C LEU A 69 2.01 14.21 2.03
N ARG A 70 2.22 13.26 1.11
CA ARG A 70 3.50 12.56 0.96
C ARG A 70 4.67 13.49 0.63
N SER A 71 4.41 14.62 -0.06
CA SER A 71 5.45 15.60 -0.39
C SER A 71 6.02 16.28 0.84
N LYS A 72 5.23 16.41 1.94
CA LYS A 72 5.72 16.97 3.21
C LYS A 72 6.76 16.05 3.86
N ALA A 73 6.46 14.74 3.94
CA ALA A 73 7.42 13.75 4.43
C ALA A 73 8.66 13.68 3.52
N PHE A 74 8.47 13.65 2.20
CA PHE A 74 9.59 13.70 1.25
C PHE A 74 10.49 14.92 1.50
N ALA A 75 9.93 16.11 1.66
CA ALA A 75 10.69 17.33 1.89
C ALA A 75 11.49 17.30 3.21
N ALA A 76 10.90 16.73 4.28
CA ALA A 76 11.52 16.62 5.58
C ALA A 76 12.74 15.69 5.56
N PHE A 77 12.63 14.54 4.88
CA PHE A 77 13.64 13.49 4.95
C PHE A 77 14.58 13.42 3.74
N ARG A 78 14.36 14.20 2.67
CA ARG A 78 15.16 14.10 1.44
C ARG A 78 16.67 14.37 1.64
N ARG A 79 17.04 15.15 2.63
CA ARG A 79 18.45 15.47 2.93
C ARG A 79 19.22 14.31 3.54
N GLU A 80 18.55 13.29 4.06
CA GLU A 80 19.16 12.07 4.59
C GLU A 80 19.49 11.04 3.50
N MET A 81 18.95 11.25 2.29
CA MET A 81 19.07 10.34 1.16
C MET A 81 20.26 10.73 0.28
N HIS A 82 20.96 9.72 -0.21
CA HIS A 82 22.10 9.89 -1.11
C HIS A 82 21.73 9.52 -2.55
N LEU A 83 22.55 9.95 -3.49
CA LEU A 83 22.37 9.58 -4.90
C LEU A 83 22.34 8.05 -5.05
N GLY A 84 21.30 7.53 -5.66
CA GLY A 84 21.12 6.09 -5.87
C GLY A 84 20.28 5.38 -4.82
N ASP A 85 19.95 6.03 -3.70
CA ASP A 85 18.96 5.53 -2.74
C ASP A 85 17.55 5.55 -3.37
N TRP A 86 16.58 4.88 -2.72
CA TRP A 86 15.25 4.74 -3.26
C TRP A 86 14.16 5.25 -2.32
N TRP A 87 13.15 5.85 -2.90
CA TRP A 87 11.89 6.19 -2.27
C TRP A 87 10.82 5.19 -2.70
N CYS A 88 10.18 4.50 -1.75
CA CYS A 88 8.84 3.99 -1.97
C CYS A 88 7.88 5.18 -1.82
N VAL A 89 7.56 5.81 -2.96
CA VAL A 89 6.82 7.08 -2.97
C VAL A 89 5.36 6.94 -2.56
N ARG A 90 4.87 5.71 -2.52
CA ARG A 90 3.54 5.36 -2.07
C ARG A 90 3.55 3.96 -1.49
N LEU A 91 3.52 3.87 -0.18
CA LEU A 91 3.18 2.66 0.55
C LEU A 91 1.72 2.79 0.97
N ASP A 92 0.91 1.79 0.73
CA ASP A 92 -0.47 1.73 1.19
C ASP A 92 -0.56 0.68 2.32
N ALA A 93 -1.43 0.92 3.33
CA ALA A 93 -1.49 0.12 4.56
C ALA A 93 -2.00 -1.33 4.33
N ASP A 94 -2.63 -1.58 3.20
CA ASP A 94 -3.20 -2.85 2.79
C ASP A 94 -2.36 -3.59 1.74
N GLU A 95 -1.08 -3.17 1.58
CA GLU A 95 -0.14 -3.76 0.62
C GLU A 95 1.01 -4.49 1.30
N PHE A 96 1.33 -5.67 0.78
CA PHE A 96 2.45 -6.51 1.21
C PHE A 96 3.36 -6.80 0.03
N TYR A 97 4.66 -6.91 0.29
CA TYR A 97 5.67 -7.05 -0.74
C TYR A 97 6.31 -8.45 -0.69
N PRO A 98 5.77 -9.42 -1.44
CA PRO A 98 6.39 -10.73 -1.53
C PRO A 98 7.73 -10.64 -2.26
N GLY A 99 8.77 -11.20 -1.70
CA GLY A 99 10.09 -11.23 -2.30
C GLY A 99 11.08 -10.20 -1.75
N ASP A 100 12.28 -10.20 -2.36
CA ASP A 100 13.41 -9.36 -1.94
C ASP A 100 13.40 -8.02 -2.69
N VAL A 101 12.72 -7.02 -2.11
CA VAL A 101 12.66 -5.65 -2.65
C VAL A 101 14.06 -5.05 -2.84
N PRO A 102 14.99 -5.12 -1.87
CA PRO A 102 16.35 -4.65 -2.05
C PRO A 102 17.11 -5.33 -3.19
N ALA A 103 16.98 -6.64 -3.37
CA ALA A 103 17.63 -7.35 -4.47
C ALA A 103 17.10 -6.88 -5.82
N LEU A 104 15.78 -6.76 -5.97
CA LEU A 104 15.17 -6.23 -7.19
C LEU A 104 15.66 -4.81 -7.48
N LEU A 105 15.66 -3.91 -6.49
CA LEU A 105 16.08 -2.53 -6.70
C LEU A 105 17.58 -2.40 -7.04
N ARG A 106 18.44 -3.30 -6.52
CA ARG A 106 19.85 -3.39 -6.91
C ARG A 106 20.04 -3.85 -8.36
N SER A 107 19.16 -4.71 -8.87
CA SER A 107 19.22 -5.20 -10.25
C SER A 107 18.77 -4.17 -11.29
N ILE A 108 18.12 -3.08 -10.87
CA ILE A 108 17.62 -2.04 -11.77
C ILE A 108 18.79 -1.24 -12.36
N PRO A 109 18.89 -1.13 -13.69
CA PRO A 109 19.94 -0.36 -14.34
C PRO A 109 20.03 1.07 -13.82
N TRP A 110 21.24 1.61 -13.73
CA TRP A 110 21.50 2.93 -13.14
C TRP A 110 20.74 4.09 -13.83
N TYR A 111 20.47 3.97 -15.13
CA TYR A 111 19.72 4.96 -15.91
C TYR A 111 18.21 4.88 -15.69
N CYS A 112 17.70 3.75 -15.18
CA CYS A 112 16.29 3.64 -14.79
C CYS A 112 16.09 4.24 -13.39
N ARG A 113 15.13 5.13 -13.29
CA ARG A 113 14.86 5.89 -12.06
C ARG A 113 13.52 5.58 -11.42
N THR A 114 12.66 4.85 -12.11
CA THR A 114 11.31 4.53 -11.66
C THR A 114 11.04 3.03 -11.84
N VAL A 115 10.52 2.40 -10.79
CA VAL A 115 9.98 1.04 -10.82
C VAL A 115 8.48 1.11 -10.53
N LYS A 116 7.68 0.39 -11.32
CA LYS A 116 6.23 0.26 -11.12
C LYS A 116 5.91 -0.98 -10.29
N LYS A 117 4.76 -0.96 -9.61
CA LYS A 117 4.19 -2.17 -9.03
C LYS A 117 3.36 -2.94 -10.06
N ILE A 118 3.17 -4.22 -9.79
CA ILE A 118 2.11 -5.06 -10.33
C ILE A 118 1.39 -5.68 -9.14
N SER A 119 0.07 -5.47 -9.02
CA SER A 119 -0.70 -5.94 -7.87
C SER A 119 -1.38 -7.26 -8.16
N THR A 120 -1.44 -8.10 -7.12
CA THR A 120 -2.43 -9.16 -6.97
C THR A 120 -3.49 -8.63 -6.02
N ASP A 121 -4.67 -8.26 -6.54
CA ASP A 121 -5.75 -7.69 -5.74
C ASP A 121 -6.61 -8.82 -5.18
N TYR A 122 -6.40 -9.18 -3.91
CA TYR A 122 -7.20 -10.18 -3.20
C TYR A 122 -8.60 -9.65 -2.92
N VAL A 123 -9.58 -10.53 -3.06
CA VAL A 123 -11.00 -10.21 -2.88
C VAL A 123 -11.67 -11.18 -1.94
N ILE A 124 -12.75 -10.73 -1.30
CA ILE A 124 -13.69 -11.58 -0.59
C ILE A 124 -14.77 -12.00 -1.57
N THR A 125 -15.12 -13.28 -1.58
CA THR A 125 -16.15 -13.82 -2.45
C THR A 125 -17.48 -14.02 -1.73
N HIS A 126 -18.58 -14.11 -2.46
CA HIS A 126 -19.88 -14.47 -1.90
C HIS A 126 -19.84 -15.84 -1.24
N GLU A 127 -19.06 -16.75 -1.80
CA GLU A 127 -18.87 -18.12 -1.31
C GLU A 127 -18.05 -18.12 0.00
N ASP A 128 -17.04 -17.25 0.14
CA ASP A 128 -16.27 -17.11 1.38
C ASP A 128 -17.16 -16.69 2.56
N LEU A 129 -18.14 -15.80 2.30
CA LEU A 129 -19.12 -15.40 3.30
C LEU A 129 -20.12 -16.50 3.59
N ALA A 130 -20.61 -17.23 2.58
CA ALA A 130 -21.55 -18.34 2.74
C ALA A 130 -20.93 -19.50 3.52
N GLU A 131 -19.64 -19.76 3.32
CA GLU A 131 -18.86 -20.80 4.03
C GLU A 131 -18.37 -20.31 5.40
N ASN A 132 -18.57 -19.04 5.73
CA ASN A 132 -18.17 -18.43 7.00
C ASN A 132 -16.69 -18.64 7.34
N ILE A 133 -15.82 -18.47 6.33
CA ILE A 133 -14.38 -18.72 6.49
C ILE A 133 -13.63 -17.59 7.19
N LEU A 134 -14.23 -16.39 7.28
CA LEU A 134 -13.60 -15.20 7.85
C LEU A 134 -13.93 -15.06 9.33
N SER A 135 -12.92 -14.85 10.16
CA SER A 135 -13.04 -14.63 11.60
C SER A 135 -13.17 -13.14 11.98
N GLY A 136 -12.83 -12.24 11.06
CA GLY A 136 -12.71 -10.80 11.31
C GLY A 136 -11.32 -10.36 11.78
N ASP A 137 -10.45 -11.32 12.13
CA ASP A 137 -9.02 -11.04 12.37
C ASP A 137 -8.23 -11.26 11.08
N PHE A 138 -7.76 -10.17 10.50
CA PHE A 138 -7.05 -10.22 9.22
C PHE A 138 -5.79 -11.08 9.27
N ALA A 139 -5.06 -11.12 10.38
CA ALA A 139 -3.87 -11.96 10.51
C ALA A 139 -4.20 -13.44 10.37
N ALA A 140 -5.32 -13.88 10.96
CA ALA A 140 -5.81 -15.25 10.88
C ALA A 140 -6.49 -15.56 9.53
N ASP A 141 -7.14 -14.55 8.93
CA ASP A 141 -7.94 -14.72 7.71
C ASP A 141 -7.10 -14.59 6.43
N ARG A 142 -5.99 -13.84 6.46
CA ARG A 142 -5.12 -13.63 5.29
C ARG A 142 -4.73 -14.92 4.56
N PRO A 143 -4.33 -16.02 5.24
CA PRO A 143 -4.01 -17.27 4.56
C PRO A 143 -5.21 -17.97 3.91
N ARG A 144 -6.44 -17.53 4.21
CA ARG A 144 -7.69 -18.11 3.67
C ARG A 144 -8.22 -17.34 2.46
N LEU A 145 -7.69 -16.14 2.21
CA LEU A 145 -8.05 -15.35 1.04
C LEU A 145 -7.29 -15.85 -0.18
N HIS A 146 -7.93 -16.70 -0.97
CA HIS A 146 -7.32 -17.39 -2.11
C HIS A 146 -7.69 -16.84 -3.47
N TYR A 147 -8.63 -15.91 -3.54
CA TYR A 147 -9.16 -15.40 -4.79
C TYR A 147 -8.68 -13.98 -5.06
N CYS A 148 -8.27 -13.72 -6.29
CA CYS A 148 -7.82 -12.40 -6.70
C CYS A 148 -8.40 -11.99 -8.06
N LEU A 149 -8.41 -10.69 -8.29
CA LEU A 149 -8.61 -10.10 -9.60
C LEU A 149 -7.25 -9.77 -10.21
N PRO A 150 -7.03 -10.08 -11.49
CA PRO A 150 -5.82 -9.66 -12.17
C PRO A 150 -5.82 -8.13 -12.31
N ASP A 151 -4.95 -7.43 -11.55
CA ASP A 151 -4.77 -5.99 -11.75
C ASP A 151 -3.81 -5.75 -12.91
N LYS A 152 -4.31 -5.06 -13.93
CA LYS A 152 -3.50 -4.62 -15.07
C LYS A 152 -2.89 -3.23 -14.85
N ARG A 153 -3.23 -2.57 -13.75
CA ARG A 153 -2.75 -1.21 -13.45
C ARG A 153 -1.32 -1.26 -12.94
N ARG A 154 -0.45 -0.56 -13.62
CA ARG A 154 0.96 -0.41 -13.23
C ARG A 154 1.17 1.00 -12.71
N GLU A 155 1.25 1.14 -11.41
CA GLU A 155 1.53 2.42 -10.75
C GLU A 155 3.02 2.57 -10.41
N ARG A 156 3.54 3.82 -10.46
CA ARG A 156 4.89 4.11 -9.97
C ARG A 156 4.95 3.85 -8.48
N ARG A 157 5.93 3.06 -8.07
CA ARG A 157 6.08 2.67 -6.66
C ARG A 157 7.42 3.10 -6.08
N PHE A 158 8.50 2.80 -6.78
CA PHE A 158 9.83 3.20 -6.34
C PHE A 158 10.44 4.23 -7.27
N MET A 159 11.10 5.22 -6.68
CA MET A 159 11.82 6.26 -7.41
C MET A 159 13.22 6.44 -6.83
N ARG A 160 14.23 6.38 -7.70
CA ARG A 160 15.63 6.56 -7.33
C ARG A 160 15.88 8.02 -6.95
N HIS A 161 16.46 8.22 -5.78
CA HIS A 161 16.79 9.55 -5.29
C HIS A 161 17.86 10.23 -6.14
N SER A 162 17.73 11.53 -6.28
CA SER A 162 18.76 12.46 -6.74
C SER A 162 18.53 13.84 -6.16
N PRO A 163 19.57 14.69 -6.11
CA PRO A 163 19.43 16.08 -5.65
C PRO A 163 18.39 16.89 -6.43
N PHE A 164 18.16 16.53 -7.71
CA PHE A 164 17.21 17.21 -8.59
C PHE A 164 15.77 16.70 -8.47
N LEU A 165 15.53 15.65 -7.66
CA LEU A 165 14.19 15.12 -7.45
C LEU A 165 13.40 16.10 -6.58
N VAL A 166 12.29 16.62 -7.09
CA VAL A 166 11.42 17.60 -6.42
C VAL A 166 10.00 17.04 -6.35
N TRP A 167 9.31 17.28 -5.25
CA TRP A 167 7.92 16.91 -5.11
C TRP A 167 7.09 18.09 -4.62
N LEU A 168 6.30 18.68 -5.52
CA LEU A 168 5.35 19.74 -5.16
C LEU A 168 4.03 19.13 -4.69
N ALA A 169 3.36 19.79 -3.76
CA ALA A 169 2.13 19.30 -3.14
C ALA A 169 0.98 18.99 -4.13
N ARG A 170 0.95 19.67 -5.30
CA ARG A 170 -0.03 19.42 -6.36
C ARG A 170 0.30 18.22 -7.24
N TRP A 171 1.50 17.63 -7.12
CA TRP A 171 1.93 16.51 -7.95
C TRP A 171 1.65 15.17 -7.27
N ARG A 172 1.17 14.21 -8.04
CA ARG A 172 0.95 12.84 -7.56
C ARG A 172 2.27 12.13 -7.24
N TYR A 173 3.34 12.45 -7.95
CA TYR A 173 4.68 11.86 -7.84
C TYR A 173 5.76 12.92 -7.92
N PRO A 174 6.95 12.68 -7.35
CA PRO A 174 8.09 13.56 -7.55
C PRO A 174 8.58 13.57 -9.01
N HIS A 175 9.26 14.62 -9.40
CA HIS A 175 9.84 14.84 -10.73
C HIS A 175 11.33 15.20 -10.63
N PRO A 176 12.16 14.87 -11.66
CA PRO A 176 11.84 14.12 -12.88
C PRO A 176 11.75 12.61 -12.64
N TRP A 177 10.87 11.93 -13.39
CA TRP A 177 10.68 10.48 -13.24
C TRP A 177 11.81 9.64 -13.82
N GLY A 178 12.51 10.14 -14.84
CA GLY A 178 13.51 9.41 -15.59
C GLY A 178 12.96 8.20 -16.35
N PHE A 179 13.83 7.30 -16.78
CA PHE A 179 13.43 6.06 -17.42
C PHE A 179 12.76 5.12 -16.42
N VAL A 180 11.72 4.45 -16.90
CA VAL A 180 10.97 3.45 -16.13
C VAL A 180 11.61 2.07 -16.41
N ALA A 181 11.88 1.32 -15.35
CA ALA A 181 12.39 -0.04 -15.48
C ALA A 181 11.34 -0.95 -16.15
N ARG A 182 11.82 -1.96 -16.87
CA ARG A 182 10.96 -3.03 -17.43
C ARG A 182 10.42 -3.91 -16.33
N GLN A 183 11.25 -4.22 -15.33
CA GLN A 183 10.87 -4.98 -14.16
C GLN A 183 9.82 -4.19 -13.34
N SER A 184 8.84 -4.91 -12.81
CA SER A 184 7.86 -4.41 -11.88
C SER A 184 8.02 -5.13 -10.54
N ILE A 185 7.63 -4.48 -9.45
CA ILE A 185 7.64 -5.11 -8.14
C ILE A 185 6.28 -5.75 -7.88
N PRO A 186 6.22 -7.04 -7.49
CA PRO A 186 4.97 -7.68 -7.12
C PRO A 186 4.48 -7.11 -5.78
N VAL A 187 3.17 -6.96 -5.65
CA VAL A 187 2.50 -6.48 -4.43
C VAL A 187 1.22 -7.25 -4.23
N ASP A 188 1.06 -7.85 -3.07
CA ASP A 188 -0.20 -8.41 -2.61
C ASP A 188 -1.03 -7.32 -1.96
N HIS A 189 -2.24 -7.09 -2.47
CA HIS A 189 -3.09 -6.00 -2.05
C HIS A 189 -4.42 -6.55 -1.50
N TYR A 190 -4.67 -6.26 -0.22
CA TYR A 190 -5.83 -6.74 0.52
C TYR A 190 -6.79 -5.58 0.83
N GLN A 191 -7.41 -5.04 -0.20
CA GLN A 191 -8.31 -3.90 -0.10
C GLN A 191 -9.55 -4.19 0.75
N TYR A 192 -10.03 -5.44 0.72
CA TYR A 192 -11.20 -5.94 1.44
C TYR A 192 -10.79 -7.12 2.29
N ARG A 193 -11.01 -7.02 3.62
CA ARG A 193 -10.44 -7.94 4.60
C ARG A 193 -11.47 -8.57 5.53
N SER A 194 -12.54 -7.85 5.84
CA SER A 194 -13.70 -8.34 6.58
C SER A 194 -14.96 -7.57 6.17
N VAL A 195 -16.13 -8.07 6.55
CA VAL A 195 -17.41 -7.41 6.29
C VAL A 195 -17.46 -6.05 6.99
N GLU A 196 -17.04 -5.99 8.24
CA GLU A 196 -17.02 -4.78 9.06
C GLU A 196 -16.09 -3.72 8.45
N GLN A 197 -14.91 -4.14 7.98
CA GLN A 197 -13.97 -3.24 7.31
C GLN A 197 -14.55 -2.72 5.99
N MET A 198 -15.21 -3.56 5.20
CA MET A 198 -15.86 -3.15 3.95
C MET A 198 -16.97 -2.13 4.20
N GLN A 199 -17.80 -2.35 5.21
CA GLN A 199 -18.87 -1.43 5.63
C GLN A 199 -18.31 -0.08 6.09
N ARG A 200 -17.29 -0.09 6.97
CA ARG A 200 -16.61 1.12 7.44
C ARG A 200 -15.98 1.89 6.29
N ARG A 201 -15.25 1.20 5.41
CA ARG A 201 -14.63 1.80 4.23
C ARG A 201 -15.67 2.45 3.31
N TYR A 202 -16.78 1.75 3.06
CA TYR A 202 -17.88 2.28 2.25
C TYR A 202 -18.45 3.56 2.88
N ALA A 203 -18.77 3.54 4.18
CA ALA A 203 -19.31 4.70 4.89
C ALA A 203 -18.35 5.90 4.85
N ASN A 204 -17.06 5.70 5.14
CA ASN A 204 -16.04 6.75 5.10
C ASN A 204 -15.93 7.40 3.72
N ARG A 205 -16.11 6.63 2.65
CA ARG A 205 -16.04 7.14 1.28
C ARG A 205 -17.29 7.89 0.85
N GLN A 206 -18.46 7.46 1.30
CA GLN A 206 -19.70 8.22 1.07
C GLN A 206 -19.62 9.57 1.77
N GLN A 207 -19.12 9.61 3.01
CA GLN A 207 -18.90 10.85 3.73
C GLN A 207 -17.90 11.76 2.99
N ALA A 208 -16.74 11.24 2.57
CA ALA A 208 -15.73 12.01 1.83
C ALA A 208 -16.27 12.58 0.51
N LYS A 209 -17.15 11.85 -0.18
CA LYS A 209 -17.85 12.36 -1.38
C LYS A 209 -18.81 13.50 -1.04
N ALA A 210 -19.58 13.36 0.04
CA ALA A 210 -20.50 14.40 0.50
C ALA A 210 -19.74 15.69 0.88
N GLU A 211 -18.51 15.56 1.40
CA GLU A 211 -17.61 16.66 1.73
C GLU A 211 -16.86 17.23 0.50
N GLY A 212 -17.16 16.76 -0.72
CA GLY A 212 -16.59 17.27 -1.96
C GLY A 212 -15.19 16.72 -2.31
N CYS A 213 -14.75 15.64 -1.67
CA CYS A 213 -13.50 14.98 -2.03
C CYS A 213 -13.65 14.17 -3.32
N GLY A 214 -13.20 14.73 -4.46
CA GLY A 214 -13.30 14.09 -5.79
C GLY A 214 -12.38 12.88 -6.00
N SER A 215 -11.53 12.53 -5.03
CA SER A 215 -10.53 11.47 -5.19
C SER A 215 -11.11 10.04 -5.30
N PHE A 216 -12.39 9.87 -4.97
CA PHE A 216 -13.08 8.55 -4.94
C PHE A 216 -14.21 8.42 -5.97
N SER A 217 -14.19 9.22 -7.02
CA SER A 217 -15.25 9.26 -8.05
C SER A 217 -15.46 7.94 -8.81
N HIS A 218 -14.42 7.07 -8.84
CA HIS A 218 -14.47 5.76 -9.51
C HIS A 218 -15.12 4.65 -8.68
N GLU A 219 -15.43 4.90 -7.41
CA GLU A 219 -16.16 3.97 -6.55
C GLU A 219 -17.62 4.40 -6.47
N SER A 220 -18.43 3.89 -7.40
CA SER A 220 -19.83 4.30 -7.61
C SER A 220 -20.85 3.32 -7.06
N GLY A 221 -20.43 2.27 -6.36
CA GLY A 221 -21.34 1.24 -5.83
C GLY A 221 -22.42 1.81 -4.92
N ALA A 222 -23.64 1.29 -5.01
CA ALA A 222 -24.77 1.68 -4.16
C ALA A 222 -24.68 1.06 -2.76
N SER A 223 -23.88 -0.02 -2.61
CA SER A 223 -23.67 -0.69 -1.33
C SER A 223 -22.28 -1.36 -1.29
N TRP A 224 -21.83 -1.74 -0.09
CA TRP A 224 -20.56 -2.46 0.07
C TRP A 224 -20.58 -3.87 -0.55
N GLN A 225 -21.76 -4.50 -0.67
CA GLN A 225 -21.92 -5.83 -1.27
C GLN A 225 -21.52 -5.87 -2.76
N GLU A 226 -21.57 -4.75 -3.45
CA GLU A 226 -21.13 -4.66 -4.85
C GLU A 226 -19.62 -4.88 -5.04
N TYR A 227 -18.85 -4.83 -3.96
CA TYR A 227 -17.42 -5.13 -3.97
C TYR A 227 -17.11 -6.63 -3.79
N LEU A 228 -18.10 -7.44 -3.39
CA LEU A 228 -17.97 -8.89 -3.40
C LEU A 228 -17.87 -9.42 -4.83
N ARG A 229 -17.24 -10.56 -4.99
CA ARG A 229 -17.12 -11.25 -6.28
C ARG A 229 -17.62 -12.68 -6.16
N HIS A 230 -17.95 -13.30 -7.29
CA HIS A 230 -18.12 -14.75 -7.33
C HIS A 230 -16.77 -15.41 -7.63
N ARG A 231 -16.53 -16.58 -7.05
CA ARG A 231 -15.29 -17.35 -7.32
C ARG A 231 -15.10 -17.62 -8.81
N SER A 232 -16.18 -17.78 -9.56
CA SER A 232 -16.16 -17.94 -11.01
C SER A 232 -15.54 -16.76 -11.78
N ASP A 233 -15.57 -15.57 -11.20
CA ASP A 233 -15.08 -14.32 -11.80
C ASP A 233 -13.64 -13.99 -11.37
N CYS A 234 -13.05 -14.85 -10.54
CA CYS A 234 -11.76 -14.65 -9.90
C CYS A 234 -10.74 -15.68 -10.36
N THR A 235 -9.48 -15.37 -10.15
CA THR A 235 -8.38 -16.33 -10.29
C THR A 235 -8.03 -16.87 -8.91
N ALA A 236 -7.97 -18.20 -8.76
CA ALA A 236 -7.49 -18.82 -7.54
C ALA A 236 -5.97 -18.67 -7.44
N VAL A 237 -5.49 -18.15 -6.32
CA VAL A 237 -4.06 -18.07 -6.02
C VAL A 237 -3.73 -19.21 -5.08
N ASN A 238 -2.84 -20.11 -5.51
CA ASN A 238 -2.32 -21.15 -4.62
C ASN A 238 -1.41 -20.49 -3.59
N THR A 239 -1.91 -20.28 -2.38
CA THR A 239 -1.18 -19.66 -1.26
C THR A 239 -0.17 -20.59 -0.60
N MET A 240 0.02 -21.81 -1.10
CA MET A 240 1.13 -22.66 -0.69
C MET A 240 2.43 -22.20 -1.34
N HIS A 241 2.89 -21.03 -0.95
CA HIS A 241 4.27 -20.62 -1.16
C HIS A 241 5.09 -20.89 0.10
N ASP A 242 5.56 -22.11 0.22
CA ASP A 242 6.90 -22.32 0.77
C ASP A 242 7.85 -21.49 -0.12
N ASN A 243 8.61 -20.58 0.52
CA ASN A 243 9.70 -19.81 -0.05
C ASN A 243 9.42 -18.52 -0.86
N GLY A 244 8.39 -17.76 -0.58
CA GLY A 244 8.41 -16.29 -0.79
C GLY A 244 8.54 -15.76 -2.23
N LEU A 245 8.29 -16.57 -3.25
CA LEU A 245 8.23 -16.13 -4.65
C LEU A 245 6.79 -16.16 -5.14
N PRO A 246 6.32 -15.09 -5.82
CA PRO A 246 5.01 -15.13 -6.48
C PRO A 246 5.01 -16.18 -7.60
N PRO A 247 3.84 -16.75 -7.95
CA PRO A 247 3.75 -17.64 -9.10
C PRO A 247 4.26 -16.90 -10.34
N SER A 248 5.10 -17.57 -11.10
CA SER A 248 5.46 -17.12 -12.45
C SER A 248 4.18 -17.09 -13.28
N VAL A 249 3.66 -15.90 -13.54
CA VAL A 249 2.66 -15.71 -14.59
C VAL A 249 3.38 -15.97 -15.89
N GLU A 250 3.17 -17.13 -16.47
CA GLU A 250 3.56 -17.39 -17.86
C GLU A 250 2.84 -16.38 -18.74
N ILE A 251 3.62 -15.64 -19.51
CA ILE A 251 3.19 -14.62 -20.47
C ILE A 251 2.80 -15.29 -21.79
#